data_863ab989eb12ef1bdb8a743cd5c5bc1e
#
_entry.id   863ab989eb12ef1bdb8a743cd5c5bc1e
#
_cell.length_a   1.000
_cell.length_b   1.000
_cell.length_c   1.000
_cell.angle_alpha   90.00
_cell.angle_beta   90.00
_cell.angle_gamma   90.00
#
_symmetry.space_group_name_H-M   'P 1'
#
loop_
_entity.id
_entity.type
_entity.pdbx_description
1 polymer ?
#
loop_
_entity_poly.entity_id
_entity_poly.type
_entity_poly.pdbx_seq_one_letter_code
_entity_poly.pdbx_strand_id
1 'polypeptide(L)'
;MKIYDKKLAYQYFVWMTLFTVVPLLIVVYYAFTDGNGAFTMENLASISGYGSVFARSLLLALIATVICLVLAFPIGYFLSRLRVNKQHIMLMLVMLPMWMNFLLRTYAWMGLLSVNGPVNAILGFFGLGPYNMLNTSGAVVLGMVYNYVPYMILPLYTSMTKIDQSLVEAAQDLGANTTKTLLRVLIPMSVPGISTGITMVFVPAVSTFVISRMLGGGSNLLIGDLIEMQFLGNSYNLNVGSAMSLVLMIIVLLCMSFTSSFDEDEMEGVS
;
A
#
# COMPACT_ATOMS: atom_id res chain seq x y z
N MET A 1 7.32 -39.21 -14.79
CA MET A 1 7.21 -37.91 -14.08
C MET A 1 6.15 -36.93 -14.62
N LYS A 2 5.39 -37.23 -15.67
CA LYS A 2 4.43 -36.30 -16.31
C LYS A 2 2.94 -36.43 -15.91
N ILE A 3 2.55 -37.43 -15.12
CA ILE A 3 1.12 -37.68 -14.80
C ILE A 3 0.76 -37.10 -13.42
N TYR A 4 1.71 -36.99 -12.49
CA TYR A 4 1.47 -36.35 -11.18
C TYR A 4 1.24 -34.83 -11.30
N ASP A 5 1.93 -34.17 -12.24
CA ASP A 5 1.83 -32.71 -12.41
C ASP A 5 0.43 -32.25 -12.86
N LYS A 6 -0.27 -33.04 -13.71
CA LYS A 6 -1.60 -32.66 -14.20
C LYS A 6 -2.71 -32.73 -13.14
N LYS A 7 -2.65 -33.70 -12.21
CA LYS A 7 -3.65 -33.81 -11.14
C LYS A 7 -3.47 -32.71 -10.08
N LEU A 8 -2.24 -32.37 -9.75
CA LEU A 8 -1.92 -31.25 -8.86
C LEU A 8 -2.33 -29.90 -9.47
N ALA A 9 -2.05 -29.72 -10.78
CA ALA A 9 -2.48 -28.53 -11.50
C ALA A 9 -4.01 -28.41 -11.53
N TYR A 10 -4.75 -29.51 -11.70
CA TYR A 10 -6.22 -29.50 -11.72
C TYR A 10 -6.81 -29.04 -10.37
N GLN A 11 -6.28 -29.53 -9.24
CA GLN A 11 -6.70 -29.09 -7.91
C GLN A 11 -6.44 -27.60 -7.69
N TYR A 12 -5.30 -27.09 -8.16
CA TYR A 12 -4.98 -25.66 -8.10
C TYR A 12 -5.95 -24.82 -8.95
N PHE A 13 -6.25 -25.27 -10.18
CA PHE A 13 -7.22 -24.57 -11.04
C PHE A 13 -8.63 -24.54 -10.44
N VAL A 14 -9.11 -25.65 -9.89
CA VAL A 14 -10.42 -25.70 -9.22
C VAL A 14 -10.45 -24.75 -8.04
N TRP A 15 -9.41 -24.75 -7.20
CA TRP A 15 -9.34 -23.86 -6.05
C TRP A 15 -9.29 -22.40 -6.47
N MET A 16 -8.43 -22.05 -7.43
CA MET A 16 -8.32 -20.70 -7.97
C MET A 16 -9.64 -20.21 -8.59
N THR A 17 -10.30 -21.07 -9.39
CA THR A 17 -11.59 -20.74 -9.98
C THR A 17 -12.64 -20.48 -8.92
N LEU A 18 -12.77 -21.38 -7.92
CA LEU A 18 -13.80 -21.27 -6.90
C LEU A 18 -13.60 -20.06 -5.97
N PHE A 19 -12.36 -19.78 -5.55
CA PHE A 19 -12.09 -18.76 -4.54
C PHE A 19 -11.62 -17.41 -5.12
N THR A 20 -11.26 -17.34 -6.38
CA THR A 20 -10.83 -16.07 -7.01
C THR A 20 -11.79 -15.68 -8.14
N VAL A 21 -12.00 -16.56 -9.12
CA VAL A 21 -12.79 -16.19 -10.32
C VAL A 21 -14.27 -16.05 -9.98
N VAL A 22 -14.87 -16.99 -9.23
CA VAL A 22 -16.30 -16.94 -8.88
C VAL A 22 -16.65 -15.68 -8.08
N PRO A 23 -15.94 -15.30 -7.00
CA PRO A 23 -16.25 -14.05 -6.29
C PRO A 23 -16.10 -12.80 -7.19
N LEU A 24 -15.11 -12.75 -8.06
CA LEU A 24 -14.97 -11.64 -9.00
C LEU A 24 -16.14 -11.56 -9.98
N LEU A 25 -16.58 -12.71 -10.52
CA LEU A 25 -17.76 -12.75 -11.39
C LEU A 25 -19.04 -12.32 -10.65
N ILE A 26 -19.18 -12.68 -9.38
CA ILE A 26 -20.29 -12.23 -8.54
C ILE A 26 -20.28 -10.71 -8.38
N VAL A 27 -19.11 -10.11 -8.09
CA VAL A 27 -18.97 -8.64 -8.01
C VAL A 27 -19.34 -7.99 -9.35
N VAL A 28 -18.86 -8.52 -10.46
CA VAL A 28 -19.22 -8.02 -11.81
C VAL A 28 -20.72 -8.15 -12.03
N TYR A 29 -21.33 -9.30 -11.72
CA TYR A 29 -22.76 -9.51 -11.86
C TYR A 29 -23.57 -8.46 -11.10
N TYR A 30 -23.32 -8.27 -9.81
CA TYR A 30 -24.03 -7.29 -9.00
C TYR A 30 -23.75 -5.84 -9.43
N ALA A 31 -22.55 -5.54 -9.93
CA ALA A 31 -22.23 -4.19 -10.42
C ALA A 31 -23.12 -3.76 -11.59
N PHE A 32 -23.54 -4.71 -12.42
CA PHE A 32 -24.34 -4.48 -13.63
C PHE A 32 -25.81 -4.92 -13.53
N THR A 33 -26.29 -5.27 -12.34
CA THR A 33 -27.70 -5.64 -12.12
C THR A 33 -28.36 -4.75 -11.10
N ASP A 34 -29.69 -4.60 -11.22
CA ASP A 34 -30.52 -3.95 -10.20
C ASP A 34 -30.96 -4.96 -9.12
N GLY A 35 -31.76 -4.51 -8.14
CA GLY A 35 -32.31 -5.36 -7.08
C GLY A 35 -33.25 -6.49 -7.56
N ASN A 36 -33.71 -6.44 -8.82
CA ASN A 36 -34.57 -7.43 -9.46
C ASN A 36 -33.76 -8.37 -10.40
N GLY A 37 -32.46 -8.18 -10.54
CA GLY A 37 -31.58 -8.94 -11.42
C GLY A 37 -31.60 -8.49 -12.88
N ALA A 38 -32.26 -7.36 -13.20
CA ALA A 38 -32.22 -6.78 -14.55
C ALA A 38 -30.93 -6.02 -14.79
N PHE A 39 -30.43 -6.06 -16.02
CA PHE A 39 -29.20 -5.34 -16.39
C PHE A 39 -29.41 -3.83 -16.29
N THR A 40 -28.51 -3.13 -15.60
CA THR A 40 -28.52 -1.68 -15.44
C THR A 40 -27.11 -1.08 -15.38
N MET A 41 -26.96 0.16 -15.85
CA MET A 41 -25.76 0.97 -15.71
C MET A 41 -25.89 2.03 -14.59
N GLU A 42 -27.04 2.08 -13.91
CA GLU A 42 -27.33 3.12 -12.88
C GLU A 42 -26.37 3.01 -11.70
N ASN A 43 -25.95 1.80 -11.31
CA ASN A 43 -24.99 1.61 -10.23
C ASN A 43 -23.66 2.27 -10.53
N LEU A 44 -23.16 2.15 -11.77
CA LEU A 44 -21.93 2.78 -12.23
C LEU A 44 -22.11 4.31 -12.36
N ALA A 45 -23.26 4.77 -12.86
CA ALA A 45 -23.57 6.19 -12.96
C ALA A 45 -23.61 6.86 -11.58
N SER A 46 -24.14 6.17 -10.56
CA SER A 46 -24.21 6.67 -9.17
C SER A 46 -22.82 6.92 -8.55
N ILE A 47 -21.78 6.24 -9.03
CA ILE A 47 -20.40 6.41 -8.53
C ILE A 47 -19.86 7.82 -8.84
N SER A 48 -20.39 8.49 -9.87
CA SER A 48 -19.96 9.85 -10.23
C SER A 48 -20.12 10.84 -9.05
N GLY A 49 -21.12 10.63 -8.19
CA GLY A 49 -21.32 11.41 -6.96
C GLY A 49 -20.21 11.24 -5.92
N TYR A 50 -19.42 10.18 -5.99
CA TYR A 50 -18.34 9.86 -5.05
C TYR A 50 -16.94 10.17 -5.60
N GLY A 51 -16.84 10.83 -6.76
CA GLY A 51 -15.57 11.11 -7.43
C GLY A 51 -14.55 11.85 -6.55
N SER A 52 -15.00 12.75 -5.69
CA SER A 52 -14.16 13.46 -4.73
C SER A 52 -13.55 12.52 -3.68
N VAL A 53 -14.28 11.49 -3.24
CA VAL A 53 -13.80 10.51 -2.28
C VAL A 53 -12.78 9.58 -2.94
N PHE A 54 -13.00 9.16 -4.19
CA PHE A 54 -12.03 8.41 -4.98
C PHE A 54 -10.71 9.20 -5.14
N ALA A 55 -10.81 10.46 -5.60
CA ALA A 55 -9.64 11.32 -5.78
C ALA A 55 -8.86 11.51 -4.47
N ARG A 56 -9.58 11.74 -3.37
CA ARG A 56 -8.98 11.88 -2.04
C ARG A 56 -8.28 10.59 -1.58
N SER A 57 -8.90 9.43 -1.77
CA SER A 57 -8.31 8.14 -1.41
C SER A 57 -7.02 7.87 -2.17
N LEU A 58 -7.02 8.12 -3.48
CA LEU A 58 -5.84 7.99 -4.32
C LEU A 58 -4.73 8.97 -3.89
N LEU A 59 -5.09 10.23 -3.60
CA LEU A 59 -4.15 11.25 -3.17
C LEU A 59 -3.49 10.88 -1.83
N LEU A 60 -4.28 10.48 -0.81
CA LEU A 60 -3.72 10.11 0.50
C LEU A 60 -2.89 8.84 0.43
N ALA A 61 -3.30 7.85 -0.37
CA ALA A 61 -2.51 6.66 -0.63
C ALA A 61 -1.19 6.98 -1.34
N LEU A 62 -1.21 7.87 -2.33
CA LEU A 62 -0.01 8.34 -3.01
C LEU A 62 0.95 9.06 -2.05
N ILE A 63 0.43 9.99 -1.24
CA ILE A 63 1.22 10.70 -0.23
C ILE A 63 1.85 9.70 0.75
N ALA A 64 1.07 8.75 1.26
CA ALA A 64 1.58 7.73 2.17
C ALA A 64 2.66 6.86 1.50
N THR A 65 2.48 6.48 0.23
CA THR A 65 3.45 5.69 -0.53
C THR A 65 4.75 6.46 -0.75
N VAL A 66 4.68 7.73 -1.11
CA VAL A 66 5.87 8.59 -1.27
C VAL A 66 6.62 8.74 0.05
N ILE A 67 5.90 8.98 1.15
CA ILE A 67 6.54 9.06 2.48
C ILE A 67 7.18 7.72 2.85
N CYS A 68 6.50 6.59 2.61
CA CYS A 68 7.08 5.26 2.83
C CYS A 68 8.35 5.06 2.00
N LEU A 69 8.37 5.47 0.73
CA LEU A 69 9.54 5.37 -0.14
C LEU A 69 10.72 6.20 0.41
N VAL A 70 10.47 7.46 0.78
CA VAL A 70 11.50 8.36 1.31
C VAL A 70 12.09 7.84 2.61
N LEU A 71 11.26 7.24 3.49
CA LEU A 71 11.72 6.64 4.75
C LEU A 71 12.41 5.30 4.54
N ALA A 72 11.84 4.45 3.67
CA ALA A 72 12.33 3.09 3.46
C ALA A 72 13.63 3.03 2.65
N PHE A 73 13.85 3.99 1.74
CA PHE A 73 15.03 4.00 0.88
C PHE A 73 16.35 4.05 1.67
N PRO A 74 16.58 5.03 2.59
CA PRO A 74 17.79 5.04 3.39
C PRO A 74 17.91 3.85 4.34
N ILE A 75 16.78 3.36 4.88
CA ILE A 75 16.75 2.18 5.76
C ILE A 75 17.14 0.93 4.97
N GLY A 76 16.56 0.70 3.79
CA GLY A 76 16.87 -0.42 2.90
C GLY A 76 18.33 -0.42 2.47
N TYR A 77 18.86 0.75 2.10
CA TYR A 77 20.28 0.90 1.76
C TYR A 77 21.20 0.58 2.96
N PHE A 78 20.93 1.14 4.13
CA PHE A 78 21.71 0.85 5.33
C PHE A 78 21.68 -0.65 5.66
N LEU A 79 20.51 -1.28 5.62
CA LEU A 79 20.35 -2.70 5.89
C LEU A 79 21.12 -3.56 4.88
N SER A 80 21.12 -3.20 3.60
CA SER A 80 21.81 -3.96 2.55
C SER A 80 23.33 -3.96 2.70
N ARG A 81 23.91 -2.97 3.41
CA ARG A 81 25.36 -2.84 3.64
C ARG A 81 25.84 -3.43 4.96
N LEU A 82 24.96 -3.95 5.80
CA LEU A 82 25.34 -4.63 7.04
C LEU A 82 25.93 -6.03 6.76
N ARG A 83 26.65 -6.57 7.74
CA ARG A 83 27.07 -8.00 7.70
C ARG A 83 25.83 -8.89 7.76
N VAL A 84 25.86 -10.03 7.04
CA VAL A 84 24.71 -10.96 6.88
C VAL A 84 24.00 -11.28 8.18
N ASN A 85 24.73 -11.60 9.25
CA ASN A 85 24.13 -11.91 10.56
C ASN A 85 23.36 -10.72 11.16
N LYS A 86 23.85 -9.49 10.95
CA LYS A 86 23.16 -8.27 11.41
C LYS A 86 21.96 -7.93 10.53
N GLN A 87 22.04 -8.20 9.23
CA GLN A 87 20.93 -8.00 8.30
C GLN A 87 19.68 -8.76 8.76
N HIS A 88 19.81 -10.06 9.05
CA HIS A 88 18.68 -10.88 9.50
C HIS A 88 18.03 -10.36 10.78
N ILE A 89 18.83 -9.98 11.78
CA ILE A 89 18.32 -9.44 13.04
C ILE A 89 17.59 -8.11 12.81
N MET A 90 18.17 -7.20 12.04
CA MET A 90 17.56 -5.90 11.75
C MET A 90 16.29 -6.03 10.92
N LEU A 91 16.25 -6.93 9.92
CA LEU A 91 15.03 -7.23 9.19
C LEU A 91 13.93 -7.78 10.09
N MET A 92 14.27 -8.71 11.00
CA MET A 92 13.30 -9.20 11.99
C MET A 92 12.73 -8.07 12.85
N LEU A 93 13.58 -7.13 13.30
CA LEU A 93 13.14 -5.97 14.08
C LEU A 93 12.22 -5.04 13.29
N VAL A 94 12.51 -4.80 12.01
CA VAL A 94 11.65 -4.01 11.12
C VAL A 94 10.30 -4.68 10.89
N MET A 95 10.30 -6.03 10.80
CA MET A 95 9.08 -6.82 10.58
C MET A 95 8.28 -7.09 11.86
N LEU A 96 8.90 -6.96 13.04
CA LEU A 96 8.26 -7.26 14.32
C LEU A 96 6.92 -6.54 14.53
N PRO A 97 6.76 -5.23 14.19
CA PRO A 97 5.46 -4.57 14.30
C PRO A 97 4.37 -5.21 13.45
N MET A 98 4.71 -5.86 12.33
CA MET A 98 3.72 -6.51 11.46
C MET A 98 3.09 -7.77 12.08
N TRP A 99 3.77 -8.41 13.04
CA TRP A 99 3.25 -9.58 13.74
C TRP A 99 2.22 -9.20 14.81
N MET A 100 2.16 -7.92 15.17
CA MET A 100 1.11 -7.43 16.05
C MET A 100 -0.20 -7.30 15.29
N ASN A 101 -1.33 -7.50 16.00
CA ASN A 101 -2.65 -7.31 15.42
C ASN A 101 -2.81 -5.88 14.88
N PHE A 102 -3.28 -5.78 13.63
CA PHE A 102 -3.45 -4.50 12.91
C PHE A 102 -4.37 -3.52 13.66
N LEU A 103 -5.50 -4.02 14.21
CA LEU A 103 -6.44 -3.18 14.96
C LEU A 103 -5.81 -2.61 16.21
N LEU A 104 -5.10 -3.45 17.00
CA LEU A 104 -4.43 -3.00 18.22
C LEU A 104 -3.40 -1.91 17.94
N ARG A 105 -2.64 -2.03 16.84
CA ARG A 105 -1.70 -0.98 16.42
C ARG A 105 -2.40 0.33 16.10
N THR A 106 -3.51 0.25 15.38
CA THR A 106 -4.28 1.46 15.02
C THR A 106 -4.93 2.09 16.25
N TYR A 107 -5.43 1.30 17.20
CA TYR A 107 -5.92 1.80 18.49
C TYR A 107 -4.82 2.46 19.32
N ALA A 108 -3.62 1.90 19.33
CA ALA A 108 -2.48 2.52 20.01
C ALA A 108 -2.18 3.92 19.44
N TRP A 109 -2.18 4.07 18.11
CA TRP A 109 -2.03 5.37 17.47
C TRP A 109 -3.16 6.34 17.82
N MET A 110 -4.40 5.87 17.90
CA MET A 110 -5.52 6.70 18.34
C MET A 110 -5.31 7.22 19.76
N GLY A 111 -4.83 6.38 20.67
CA GLY A 111 -4.46 6.79 22.03
C GLY A 111 -3.30 7.79 22.05
N LEU A 112 -2.24 7.55 21.28
CA LEU A 112 -1.07 8.42 21.19
C LEU A 112 -1.41 9.82 20.65
N LEU A 113 -2.27 9.91 19.64
CA LEU A 113 -2.66 11.16 18.97
C LEU A 113 -3.84 11.87 19.64
N SER A 114 -4.43 11.31 20.69
CA SER A 114 -5.54 11.93 21.42
C SER A 114 -5.12 13.26 22.04
N VAL A 115 -6.09 14.13 22.31
CA VAL A 115 -5.84 15.46 22.90
C VAL A 115 -5.09 15.36 24.23
N ASN A 116 -5.41 14.35 25.04
CA ASN A 116 -4.75 14.07 26.32
C ASN A 116 -3.65 12.98 26.18
N GLY A 117 -3.26 12.67 24.95
CA GLY A 117 -2.28 11.63 24.67
C GLY A 117 -0.82 12.05 24.85
N PRO A 118 0.10 11.07 24.88
CA PRO A 118 1.53 11.31 25.10
C PRO A 118 2.15 12.29 24.11
N VAL A 119 1.70 12.31 22.84
CA VAL A 119 2.23 13.22 21.82
C VAL A 119 1.94 14.67 22.20
N ASN A 120 0.69 14.98 22.60
CA ASN A 120 0.33 16.31 23.07
C ASN A 120 1.01 16.67 24.40
N ALA A 121 1.24 15.70 25.28
CA ALA A 121 2.00 15.93 26.52
C ALA A 121 3.45 16.37 26.24
N ILE A 122 4.10 15.70 25.26
CA ILE A 122 5.46 16.08 24.82
C ILE A 122 5.45 17.47 24.16
N LEU A 123 4.49 17.76 23.27
CA LEU A 123 4.36 19.06 22.63
C LEU A 123 4.11 20.18 23.66
N GLY A 124 3.28 19.89 24.68
CA GLY A 124 3.02 20.80 25.80
C GLY A 124 4.28 21.15 26.60
N PHE A 125 5.22 20.21 26.75
CA PHE A 125 6.52 20.49 27.39
C PHE A 125 7.34 21.55 26.62
N PHE A 126 7.17 21.62 25.29
CA PHE A 126 7.81 22.62 24.43
C PHE A 126 6.93 23.89 24.25
N GLY A 127 5.84 24.04 25.00
CA GLY A 127 4.92 25.17 24.90
C GLY A 127 4.04 25.14 23.62
N LEU A 128 3.90 23.98 22.98
CA LEU A 128 3.10 23.77 21.78
C LEU A 128 1.85 22.96 22.11
N GLY A 129 0.70 23.38 21.57
CA GLY A 129 -0.53 22.64 21.70
C GLY A 129 -1.36 22.92 22.97
N PRO A 130 -2.37 22.08 23.29
CA PRO A 130 -2.71 20.79 22.66
C PRO A 130 -3.32 20.92 21.26
N TYR A 131 -2.93 20.02 20.34
CA TYR A 131 -3.50 19.95 18.99
C TYR A 131 -4.50 18.79 18.87
N ASN A 132 -5.60 19.04 18.15
CA ASN A 132 -6.49 17.94 17.76
C ASN A 132 -5.92 17.26 16.48
N MET A 133 -5.10 16.22 16.69
CA MET A 133 -4.46 15.48 15.61
C MET A 133 -5.39 14.42 15.04
N LEU A 134 -6.30 13.85 15.83
CA LEU A 134 -7.29 12.88 15.37
C LEU A 134 -8.31 13.54 14.44
N ASN A 135 -8.99 12.69 13.66
CA ASN A 135 -10.00 13.09 12.69
C ASN A 135 -9.44 13.98 11.56
N THR A 136 -8.16 13.83 11.24
CA THR A 136 -7.47 14.58 10.19
C THR A 136 -6.91 13.64 9.13
N SER A 137 -6.77 14.16 7.90
CA SER A 137 -6.08 13.42 6.83
C SER A 137 -4.62 13.11 7.18
N GLY A 138 -3.97 13.97 7.97
CA GLY A 138 -2.60 13.75 8.45
C GLY A 138 -2.49 12.53 9.35
N ALA A 139 -3.44 12.32 10.28
CA ALA A 139 -3.49 11.12 11.12
C ALA A 139 -3.71 9.86 10.29
N VAL A 140 -4.55 9.92 9.25
CA VAL A 140 -4.77 8.80 8.33
C VAL A 140 -3.48 8.44 7.59
N VAL A 141 -2.79 9.42 7.01
CA VAL A 141 -1.51 9.23 6.32
C VAL A 141 -0.46 8.65 7.26
N LEU A 142 -0.35 9.19 8.49
CA LEU A 142 0.58 8.67 9.49
C LEU A 142 0.29 7.20 9.84
N GLY A 143 -1.00 6.86 10.02
CA GLY A 143 -1.42 5.48 10.25
C GLY A 143 -1.09 4.56 9.07
N MET A 144 -1.30 5.02 7.82
CA MET A 144 -0.91 4.28 6.60
C MET A 144 0.61 4.07 6.56
N VAL A 145 1.40 5.14 6.75
CA VAL A 145 2.86 5.07 6.72
C VAL A 145 3.38 4.08 7.76
N TYR A 146 2.93 4.19 9.02
CA TYR A 146 3.35 3.27 10.06
C TYR A 146 3.02 1.81 9.76
N ASN A 147 1.85 1.55 9.22
CA ASN A 147 1.43 0.17 8.93
C ASN A 147 2.11 -0.40 7.69
N TYR A 148 2.43 0.44 6.69
CA TYR A 148 2.88 -0.03 5.38
C TYR A 148 4.36 0.20 5.07
N VAL A 149 5.11 1.01 5.85
CA VAL A 149 6.54 1.22 5.62
C VAL A 149 7.37 -0.08 5.58
N PRO A 150 7.10 -1.13 6.39
CA PRO A 150 7.85 -2.38 6.28
C PRO A 150 7.69 -3.08 4.93
N TYR A 151 6.52 -2.95 4.28
CA TYR A 151 6.26 -3.51 2.93
C TYR A 151 7.09 -2.80 1.85
N MET A 152 7.49 -1.55 2.08
CA MET A 152 8.39 -0.82 1.20
C MET A 152 9.86 -1.18 1.46
N ILE A 153 10.25 -1.38 2.73
CA ILE A 153 11.64 -1.67 3.11
C ILE A 153 12.11 -2.99 2.52
N LEU A 154 11.28 -4.04 2.54
CA LEU A 154 11.67 -5.38 2.16
C LEU A 154 12.08 -5.50 0.68
N PRO A 155 11.28 -5.07 -0.32
CA PRO A 155 11.69 -5.14 -1.71
C PRO A 155 12.87 -4.21 -2.03
N LEU A 156 12.94 -3.02 -1.41
CA LEU A 156 14.09 -2.13 -1.54
C LEU A 156 15.38 -2.80 -1.03
N TYR A 157 15.35 -3.36 0.18
CA TYR A 157 16.47 -4.11 0.73
C TYR A 157 16.89 -5.25 -0.20
N THR A 158 15.93 -6.04 -0.69
CA THR A 158 16.21 -7.19 -1.56
C THR A 158 16.83 -6.76 -2.90
N SER A 159 16.39 -5.66 -3.47
CA SER A 159 16.97 -5.10 -4.69
C SER A 159 18.39 -4.55 -4.42
N MET A 160 18.54 -3.76 -3.34
CA MET A 160 19.82 -3.13 -3.01
C MET A 160 20.92 -4.09 -2.57
N THR A 161 20.57 -5.28 -2.03
CA THR A 161 21.57 -6.31 -1.70
C THR A 161 22.20 -6.93 -2.95
N LYS A 162 21.55 -6.84 -4.10
CA LYS A 162 22.07 -7.34 -5.39
C LYS A 162 23.03 -6.35 -6.06
N ILE A 163 23.06 -5.08 -5.62
CA ILE A 163 23.94 -4.06 -6.18
C ILE A 163 25.37 -4.27 -5.66
N ASP A 164 26.30 -4.53 -6.58
CA ASP A 164 27.72 -4.68 -6.23
C ASP A 164 28.25 -3.36 -5.66
N GLN A 165 28.97 -3.47 -4.55
CA GLN A 165 29.56 -2.32 -3.89
C GLN A 165 30.64 -1.66 -4.74
N SER A 166 31.31 -2.41 -5.60
CA SER A 166 32.33 -1.91 -6.53
C SER A 166 31.79 -0.82 -7.47
N LEU A 167 30.50 -0.87 -7.84
CA LEU A 167 29.85 0.16 -8.65
C LEU A 167 29.73 1.50 -7.90
N VAL A 168 29.46 1.43 -6.60
CA VAL A 168 29.39 2.62 -5.73
C VAL A 168 30.78 3.21 -5.55
N GLU A 169 31.79 2.36 -5.33
CA GLU A 169 33.19 2.76 -5.16
C GLU A 169 33.75 3.37 -6.46
N ALA A 170 33.51 2.73 -7.60
CA ALA A 170 33.91 3.26 -8.91
C ALA A 170 33.28 4.63 -9.23
N ALA A 171 32.01 4.83 -8.88
CA ALA A 171 31.37 6.14 -9.03
C ALA A 171 32.04 7.21 -8.16
N GLN A 172 32.45 6.87 -6.95
CA GLN A 172 33.16 7.77 -6.03
C GLN A 172 34.58 8.09 -6.52
N ASP A 173 35.28 7.09 -7.03
CA ASP A 173 36.62 7.26 -7.62
C ASP A 173 36.60 8.19 -8.85
N LEU A 174 35.50 8.20 -9.60
CA LEU A 174 35.23 9.15 -10.70
C LEU A 174 34.76 10.53 -10.21
N GLY A 175 34.83 10.81 -8.90
CA GLY A 175 34.50 12.10 -8.32
C GLY A 175 33.00 12.35 -8.07
N ALA A 176 32.16 11.30 -8.08
CA ALA A 176 30.77 11.46 -7.69
C ALA A 176 30.66 11.66 -6.16
N ASN A 177 29.97 12.73 -5.75
CA ASN A 177 29.61 12.90 -4.36
C ASN A 177 28.44 11.97 -4.00
N THR A 178 28.15 11.83 -2.70
CA THR A 178 27.08 10.96 -2.17
C THR A 178 25.76 11.17 -2.87
N THR A 179 25.36 12.42 -3.15
CA THR A 179 24.09 12.73 -3.85
C THR A 179 24.10 12.27 -5.29
N LYS A 180 25.22 12.44 -6.01
CA LYS A 180 25.34 11.95 -7.40
C LYS A 180 25.33 10.43 -7.46
N THR A 181 26.02 9.76 -6.53
CA THR A 181 26.02 8.30 -6.42
C THR A 181 24.60 7.78 -6.13
N LEU A 182 23.87 8.45 -5.22
CA LEU A 182 22.49 8.12 -4.92
C LEU A 182 21.59 8.22 -6.17
N LEU A 183 21.60 9.41 -6.81
CA LEU A 183 20.66 9.70 -7.91
C LEU A 183 21.01 8.98 -9.22
N ARG A 184 22.31 8.74 -9.50
CA ARG A 184 22.76 8.20 -10.79
C ARG A 184 23.11 6.72 -10.76
N VAL A 185 23.31 6.13 -9.58
CA VAL A 185 23.69 4.72 -9.46
C VAL A 185 22.65 3.98 -8.62
N LEU A 186 22.42 4.38 -7.37
CA LEU A 186 21.60 3.61 -6.45
C LEU A 186 20.11 3.63 -6.82
N ILE A 187 19.53 4.79 -7.12
CA ILE A 187 18.11 4.90 -7.48
C ILE A 187 17.81 4.12 -8.76
N PRO A 188 18.52 4.32 -9.89
CA PRO A 188 18.27 3.55 -11.11
C PRO A 188 18.38 2.04 -10.88
N MET A 189 19.44 1.58 -10.24
CA MET A 189 19.63 0.14 -9.97
C MET A 189 18.63 -0.44 -8.97
N SER A 190 17.90 0.41 -8.22
CA SER A 190 16.90 -0.01 -7.26
C SER A 190 15.46 0.06 -7.81
N VAL A 191 15.26 0.47 -9.08
CA VAL A 191 13.93 0.64 -9.69
C VAL A 191 13.06 -0.61 -9.54
N PRO A 192 13.53 -1.85 -9.74
CA PRO A 192 12.72 -3.04 -9.53
C PRO A 192 12.23 -3.19 -8.09
N GLY A 193 13.06 -2.83 -7.10
CA GLY A 193 12.67 -2.78 -5.70
C GLY A 193 11.71 -1.65 -5.37
N ILE A 194 11.89 -0.48 -6.01
CA ILE A 194 11.02 0.68 -5.86
C ILE A 194 9.62 0.37 -6.41
N SER A 195 9.50 -0.18 -7.62
CA SER A 195 8.23 -0.48 -8.26
C SER A 195 7.44 -1.54 -7.49
N THR A 196 8.11 -2.62 -7.10
CA THR A 196 7.52 -3.64 -6.22
C THR A 196 7.06 -3.04 -4.88
N GLY A 197 7.88 -2.21 -4.25
CA GLY A 197 7.56 -1.54 -2.99
C GLY A 197 6.37 -0.58 -3.12
N ILE A 198 6.31 0.21 -4.19
CA ILE A 198 5.17 1.08 -4.49
C ILE A 198 3.88 0.26 -4.58
N THR A 199 3.89 -0.82 -5.33
CA THR A 199 2.72 -1.70 -5.47
C THR A 199 2.29 -2.29 -4.14
N MET A 200 3.23 -2.79 -3.33
CA MET A 200 2.95 -3.40 -2.03
C MET A 200 2.41 -2.41 -0.99
N VAL A 201 2.67 -1.12 -1.13
CA VAL A 201 2.18 -0.06 -0.23
C VAL A 201 0.92 0.60 -0.79
N PHE A 202 0.91 0.97 -2.06
CA PHE A 202 -0.17 1.75 -2.65
C PHE A 202 -1.50 0.99 -2.68
N VAL A 203 -1.47 -0.30 -3.09
CA VAL A 203 -2.69 -1.12 -3.20
C VAL A 203 -3.45 -1.23 -1.86
N PRO A 204 -2.83 -1.65 -0.74
CA PRO A 204 -3.53 -1.69 0.54
C PRO A 204 -3.83 -0.28 1.09
N ALA A 205 -3.06 0.75 0.74
CA ALA A 205 -3.32 2.11 1.19
C ALA A 205 -4.60 2.69 0.54
N VAL A 206 -4.83 2.45 -0.76
CA VAL A 206 -6.05 2.90 -1.45
C VAL A 206 -7.30 2.19 -0.92
N SER A 207 -7.20 0.90 -0.62
CA SER A 207 -8.34 0.07 -0.17
C SER A 207 -8.55 0.08 1.34
N THR A 208 -7.75 0.82 2.12
CA THR A 208 -7.89 0.86 3.57
C THR A 208 -9.21 1.49 3.99
N PHE A 209 -9.84 0.92 5.03
CA PHE A 209 -11.04 1.48 5.67
C PHE A 209 -10.89 1.55 7.19
N VAL A 210 -10.12 0.67 7.81
CA VAL A 210 -9.95 0.66 9.27
C VAL A 210 -9.15 1.88 9.75
N ILE A 211 -8.05 2.21 9.05
CA ILE A 211 -7.20 3.36 9.41
C ILE A 211 -7.98 4.66 9.25
N SER A 212 -8.68 4.83 8.13
CA SER A 212 -9.48 6.03 7.85
C SER A 212 -10.62 6.21 8.86
N ARG A 213 -11.31 5.13 9.22
CA ARG A 213 -12.39 5.16 10.21
C ARG A 213 -11.89 5.52 11.60
N MET A 214 -10.78 4.94 12.04
CA MET A 214 -10.27 5.11 13.39
C MET A 214 -9.50 6.42 13.59
N LEU A 215 -8.67 6.81 12.63
CA LEU A 215 -7.81 8.00 12.74
C LEU A 215 -8.40 9.22 12.02
N GLY A 216 -9.19 9.00 10.95
CA GLY A 216 -9.79 10.06 10.14
C GLY A 216 -11.16 10.51 10.61
N GLY A 217 -11.82 9.73 11.48
CA GLY A 217 -13.19 9.99 11.89
C GLY A 217 -14.17 10.01 10.70
N GLY A 218 -15.45 10.14 10.94
CA GLY A 218 -16.48 10.12 9.90
C GLY A 218 -16.40 11.25 8.85
N SER A 219 -15.60 12.29 9.08
CA SER A 219 -15.40 13.42 8.14
C SER A 219 -14.36 13.13 7.04
N ASN A 220 -13.52 12.13 7.22
CA ASN A 220 -12.43 11.79 6.32
C ASN A 220 -12.59 10.37 5.72
N LEU A 221 -13.82 10.07 5.26
CA LEU A 221 -14.12 8.80 4.61
C LEU A 221 -13.28 8.62 3.35
N LEU A 222 -12.77 7.41 3.17
CA LEU A 222 -12.09 6.95 1.97
C LEU A 222 -12.97 5.95 1.22
N ILE A 223 -12.54 5.57 0.03
CA ILE A 223 -13.33 4.66 -0.81
C ILE A 223 -13.54 3.30 -0.15
N GLY A 224 -12.55 2.81 0.62
CA GLY A 224 -12.69 1.57 1.39
C GLY A 224 -13.79 1.65 2.44
N ASP A 225 -13.95 2.81 3.13
CA ASP A 225 -15.05 3.03 4.06
C ASP A 225 -16.41 3.01 3.37
N LEU A 226 -16.53 3.66 2.19
CA LEU A 226 -17.77 3.67 1.43
C LEU A 226 -18.16 2.27 0.96
N ILE A 227 -17.22 1.51 0.43
CA ILE A 227 -17.44 0.11 0.01
C ILE A 227 -17.92 -0.71 1.21
N GLU A 228 -17.24 -0.62 2.34
CA GLU A 228 -17.62 -1.38 3.54
C GLU A 228 -19.02 -0.97 4.05
N MET A 229 -19.36 0.33 4.02
CA MET A 229 -20.70 0.80 4.39
C MET A 229 -21.80 0.27 3.46
N GLN A 230 -21.52 0.06 2.17
CA GLN A 230 -22.47 -0.54 1.23
C GLN A 230 -22.67 -2.05 1.46
N PHE A 231 -21.63 -2.77 1.91
CA PHE A 231 -21.74 -4.20 2.16
C PHE A 231 -22.22 -4.55 3.57
N LEU A 232 -21.79 -3.80 4.58
CA LEU A 232 -21.99 -4.15 6.01
C LEU A 232 -22.63 -3.03 6.83
N GLY A 233 -22.78 -1.83 6.27
CA GLY A 233 -23.27 -0.64 6.98
C GLY A 233 -24.78 -0.40 6.84
N ASN A 234 -25.22 0.74 7.38
CA ASN A 234 -26.61 1.19 7.33
C ASN A 234 -27.10 1.58 5.92
N SER A 235 -26.17 1.82 4.99
CA SER A 235 -26.44 2.16 3.58
C SER A 235 -26.42 0.94 2.67
N TYR A 236 -26.74 -0.25 3.23
CA TYR A 236 -26.63 -1.54 2.54
C TYR A 236 -27.23 -1.51 1.13
N ASN A 237 -26.35 -1.56 0.14
CA ASN A 237 -26.69 -1.72 -1.26
C ASN A 237 -25.59 -2.53 -1.97
N LEU A 238 -25.83 -3.82 -2.10
CA LEU A 238 -24.88 -4.77 -2.66
C LEU A 238 -24.44 -4.39 -4.09
N ASN A 239 -25.38 -3.86 -4.90
CA ASN A 239 -25.15 -3.50 -6.29
C ASN A 239 -24.21 -2.29 -6.42
N VAL A 240 -24.47 -1.23 -5.65
CA VAL A 240 -23.62 -0.03 -5.60
C VAL A 240 -22.25 -0.36 -5.00
N GLY A 241 -22.20 -1.14 -3.91
CA GLY A 241 -20.95 -1.61 -3.30
C GLY A 241 -20.09 -2.41 -4.28
N SER A 242 -20.72 -3.31 -5.04
CA SER A 242 -20.05 -4.09 -6.09
C SER A 242 -19.54 -3.22 -7.23
N ALA A 243 -20.32 -2.23 -7.67
CA ALA A 243 -19.90 -1.28 -8.71
C ALA A 243 -18.70 -0.44 -8.23
N MET A 244 -18.71 0.08 -7.00
CA MET A 244 -17.56 0.79 -6.40
C MET A 244 -16.32 -0.10 -6.32
N SER A 245 -16.47 -1.35 -5.89
CA SER A 245 -15.38 -2.32 -5.80
C SER A 245 -14.79 -2.64 -7.17
N LEU A 246 -15.63 -2.79 -8.20
CA LEU A 246 -15.21 -3.02 -9.57
C LEU A 246 -14.38 -1.84 -10.11
N VAL A 247 -14.85 -0.61 -9.92
CA VAL A 247 -14.12 0.59 -10.35
C VAL A 247 -12.79 0.71 -9.61
N LEU A 248 -12.78 0.48 -8.30
CA LEU A 248 -11.55 0.48 -7.51
C LEU A 248 -10.56 -0.58 -8.00
N MET A 249 -11.04 -1.80 -8.28
CA MET A 249 -10.22 -2.89 -8.84
C MET A 249 -9.58 -2.48 -10.16
N ILE A 250 -10.34 -1.89 -11.08
CA ILE A 250 -9.82 -1.42 -12.38
C ILE A 250 -8.74 -0.36 -12.16
N ILE A 251 -8.96 0.63 -11.29
CA ILE A 251 -7.98 1.67 -10.98
C ILE A 251 -6.69 1.05 -10.43
N VAL A 252 -6.81 0.11 -9.48
CA VAL A 252 -5.66 -0.57 -8.89
C VAL A 252 -4.89 -1.37 -9.94
N LEU A 253 -5.58 -2.13 -10.81
CA LEU A 253 -4.94 -2.89 -11.88
C LEU A 253 -4.22 -1.98 -12.89
N LEU A 254 -4.80 -0.84 -13.24
CA LEU A 254 -4.15 0.15 -14.12
C LEU A 254 -2.89 0.72 -13.44
N CYS A 255 -2.95 1.05 -12.15
CA CYS A 255 -1.78 1.51 -11.41
C CYS A 255 -0.69 0.44 -11.33
N MET A 256 -1.06 -0.83 -11.10
CA MET A 256 -0.10 -1.95 -11.10
C MET A 256 0.52 -2.19 -12.47
N SER A 257 -0.27 -2.14 -13.54
CA SER A 257 0.24 -2.26 -14.91
C SER A 257 1.23 -1.14 -15.24
N PHE A 258 0.93 0.08 -14.81
CA PHE A 258 1.86 1.20 -14.99
C PHE A 258 3.17 1.01 -14.23
N THR A 259 3.12 0.51 -12.98
CA THR A 259 4.34 0.25 -12.20
C THR A 259 5.16 -0.93 -12.76
N SER A 260 4.52 -1.97 -13.31
CA SER A 260 5.23 -3.13 -13.89
C SER A 260 5.93 -2.81 -15.21
N SER A 261 5.42 -1.87 -16.00
CA SER A 261 6.08 -1.43 -17.25
C SER A 261 7.47 -0.84 -17.01
N PHE A 262 7.70 -0.23 -15.86
CA PHE A 262 9.04 0.25 -15.49
C PHE A 262 10.04 -0.88 -15.20
N ASP A 263 9.57 -2.08 -14.82
CA ASP A 263 10.43 -3.24 -14.58
C ASP A 263 10.88 -3.92 -15.89
N GLU A 264 10.02 -3.91 -16.92
CA GLU A 264 10.30 -4.55 -18.23
C GLU A 264 11.27 -3.73 -19.06
N ASP A 265 11.12 -2.41 -19.11
CA ASP A 265 12.00 -1.51 -19.90
C ASP A 265 13.47 -1.56 -19.44
N GLU A 266 13.73 -1.83 -18.14
CA GLU A 266 15.10 -1.95 -17.64
C GLU A 266 15.73 -3.32 -17.94
N MET A 267 14.96 -4.39 -18.04
CA MET A 267 15.50 -5.71 -18.40
C MET A 267 15.90 -5.77 -19.89
N GLU A 268 15.23 -5.03 -20.76
CA GLU A 268 15.58 -4.92 -22.18
C GLU A 268 16.77 -3.97 -22.42
N GLY A 269 16.97 -2.97 -21.56
CA GLY A 269 18.08 -2.01 -21.67
C GLY A 269 19.45 -2.55 -21.20
N VAL A 270 19.51 -3.72 -20.59
CA VAL A 270 20.73 -4.37 -20.06
C VAL A 270 21.15 -5.59 -20.90
N SER A 271 20.37 -5.97 -21.90
CA SER A 271 20.72 -7.01 -22.88
C SER A 271 21.39 -6.40 -24.10
#